data_d8da5d8d4dbd833259183d3a56c22b30
#
_entry.id   d8da5d8d4dbd833259183d3a56c22b30
#
_cell.length_a   1.000
_cell.length_b   1.000
_cell.length_c   1.000
_cell.angle_alpha   90.00
_cell.angle_beta   90.00
_cell.angle_gamma   90.00
#
_symmetry.space_group_name_H-M   'P 1'
#
loop_
_entity.id
_entity.type
_entity.pdbx_description
1 polymer ?
#
loop_
_entity_poly.entity_id
_entity_poly.type
_entity_poly.pdbx_seq_one_letter_code
_entity_poly.pdbx_strand_id
1 'polypeptide(L)'
;QALDQANAVINSGQYALFNDLTKLWKVPFEHGSEYIFSIEHSINDGSDFGNINWGNLLNAPRGPAYGGDGFHRPSQNLVNAYKVDGNGLPLFDTFNQSNVSEGDPVDPRLDHFIGRPGIPWKSFTESVYNESWARNLQEYGPYAAKKYQIDPNSQYMVTGWPWGGSSLNWPLLKYSEVLLWKAEALIELNQDLDVARQLINDIRERADNSPVVTEIGNDQPAANYQIGTYPASGWNQ
;
A
#
# COMPACT_ATOMS: atom_id res chain seq x y z
N GLN A 1 -9.20 1.72 27.31
CA GLN A 1 -8.97 3.08 26.77
C GLN A 1 -8.77 3.07 25.24
N ALA A 2 -7.88 2.23 24.67
CA ALA A 2 -7.71 2.16 23.20
C ALA A 2 -9.03 1.77 22.50
N LEU A 3 -9.71 0.75 23.00
CA LEU A 3 -11.01 0.32 22.49
C LEU A 3 -12.06 1.43 22.54
N ASP A 4 -12.12 2.21 23.63
CA ASP A 4 -13.08 3.30 23.79
C ASP A 4 -12.83 4.40 22.76
N GLN A 5 -11.56 4.76 22.50
CA GLN A 5 -11.21 5.76 21.51
C GLN A 5 -11.50 5.29 20.08
N ALA A 6 -11.18 4.03 19.74
CA ALA A 6 -11.51 3.46 18.45
C ALA A 6 -13.04 3.44 18.23
N ASN A 7 -13.81 3.04 19.26
CA ASN A 7 -15.27 3.09 19.22
C ASN A 7 -15.80 4.51 19.03
N ALA A 8 -15.23 5.51 19.67
CA ALA A 8 -15.65 6.90 19.52
C ALA A 8 -15.48 7.38 18.07
N VAL A 9 -14.34 7.06 17.43
CA VAL A 9 -14.11 7.40 16.02
C VAL A 9 -15.10 6.67 15.10
N ILE A 10 -15.28 5.36 15.29
CA ILE A 10 -16.18 4.56 14.46
C ILE A 10 -17.64 5.03 14.60
N ASN A 11 -18.07 5.24 15.83
CA ASN A 11 -19.46 5.65 16.14
C ASN A 11 -19.76 7.11 15.73
N SER A 12 -18.73 7.91 15.44
CA SER A 12 -18.94 9.26 14.91
C SER A 12 -19.61 9.27 13.55
N GLY A 13 -19.48 8.19 12.77
CA GLY A 13 -19.99 8.08 11.41
C GLY A 13 -19.34 9.04 10.41
N GLN A 14 -18.26 9.71 10.79
CA GLN A 14 -17.57 10.69 9.93
C GLN A 14 -16.61 10.04 8.93
N TYR A 15 -16.18 8.82 9.20
CA TYR A 15 -15.15 8.13 8.41
C TYR A 15 -15.68 6.81 7.86
N ALA A 16 -15.18 6.43 6.70
CA ALA A 16 -15.48 5.15 6.05
C ALA A 16 -14.29 4.67 5.21
N LEU A 17 -14.17 3.37 5.00
CA LEU A 17 -13.22 2.82 4.03
C LEU A 17 -13.59 3.28 2.61
N PHE A 18 -12.59 3.58 1.79
CA PHE A 18 -12.81 3.63 0.35
C PHE A 18 -13.14 2.23 -0.18
N ASN A 19 -14.06 2.14 -1.12
CA ASN A 19 -14.38 0.87 -1.80
C ASN A 19 -13.20 0.37 -2.67
N ASP A 20 -12.36 1.29 -3.14
CA ASP A 20 -11.17 1.03 -3.92
C ASP A 20 -9.93 1.46 -3.15
N LEU A 21 -9.12 0.48 -2.76
CA LEU A 21 -7.86 0.65 -2.04
C LEU A 21 -6.91 1.62 -2.74
N THR A 22 -6.90 1.63 -4.06
CA THR A 22 -5.94 2.43 -4.84
C THR A 22 -6.19 3.93 -4.74
N LYS A 23 -7.34 4.36 -4.25
CA LYS A 23 -7.67 5.78 -4.00
C LYS A 23 -6.83 6.40 -2.90
N LEU A 24 -6.37 5.59 -1.94
CA LEU A 24 -5.58 6.04 -0.80
C LEU A 24 -4.25 6.73 -1.16
N TRP A 25 -3.81 6.63 -2.41
CA TRP A 25 -2.51 7.19 -2.82
C TRP A 25 -2.63 7.99 -4.11
N LYS A 26 -3.77 8.65 -4.27
CA LYS A 26 -4.05 9.52 -5.40
C LYS A 26 -4.50 10.88 -4.90
N VAL A 27 -3.82 11.95 -5.30
CA VAL A 27 -4.10 13.33 -4.88
C VAL A 27 -5.58 13.73 -4.99
N PRO A 28 -6.33 13.36 -6.06
CA PRO A 28 -7.75 13.73 -6.15
C PRO A 28 -8.67 13.15 -5.06
N PHE A 29 -8.20 12.19 -4.26
CA PHE A 29 -8.97 11.55 -3.20
C PHE A 29 -8.49 11.92 -1.80
N GLU A 30 -7.50 12.79 -1.66
CA GLU A 30 -7.09 13.37 -0.39
C GLU A 30 -8.28 14.05 0.29
N HIS A 31 -8.28 14.07 1.61
CA HIS A 31 -9.42 14.55 2.42
C HIS A 31 -10.71 13.72 2.27
N GLY A 32 -10.67 12.58 1.60
CA GLY A 32 -11.81 11.69 1.50
C GLY A 32 -12.10 10.94 2.79
N SER A 33 -13.14 10.11 2.79
CA SER A 33 -13.72 9.49 3.99
C SER A 33 -12.78 8.61 4.80
N GLU A 34 -11.68 8.12 4.22
CA GLU A 34 -10.73 7.25 4.93
C GLU A 34 -9.59 8.02 5.60
N TYR A 35 -9.38 9.31 5.29
CA TYR A 35 -8.33 10.13 5.89
C TYR A 35 -8.82 10.77 7.19
N ILE A 36 -8.10 10.54 8.30
CA ILE A 36 -8.39 11.14 9.60
C ILE A 36 -7.42 12.29 9.86
N PHE A 37 -6.12 12.07 9.61
CA PHE A 37 -5.11 13.08 9.78
C PHE A 37 -3.97 12.88 8.77
N SER A 38 -3.61 13.96 8.07
CA SER A 38 -2.54 13.99 7.09
C SER A 38 -1.62 15.18 7.30
N ILE A 39 -0.37 15.04 6.89
CA ILE A 39 0.51 16.18 6.64
C ILE A 39 0.25 16.64 5.22
N GLU A 40 -0.14 17.90 5.09
CA GLU A 40 -0.45 18.51 3.81
C GLU A 40 0.81 18.91 3.06
N HIS A 41 0.83 18.63 1.77
CA HIS A 41 1.89 18.99 0.85
C HIS A 41 1.36 19.77 -0.34
N SER A 42 2.21 20.59 -0.93
CA SER A 42 1.89 21.41 -2.09
C SER A 42 3.07 21.52 -3.06
N ILE A 43 2.77 21.86 -4.30
CA ILE A 43 3.74 22.30 -5.29
C ILE A 43 3.23 23.59 -5.92
N ASN A 44 4.13 24.38 -6.49
CA ASN A 44 3.78 25.66 -7.16
C ASN A 44 3.05 26.66 -6.26
N ASP A 45 3.35 26.65 -4.96
CA ASP A 45 2.74 27.51 -3.94
C ASP A 45 3.45 28.86 -3.76
N GLY A 46 4.44 29.17 -4.61
CA GLY A 46 5.21 30.40 -4.58
C GLY A 46 6.46 30.36 -3.70
N SER A 47 6.71 29.26 -3.00
CA SER A 47 7.98 29.03 -2.28
C SER A 47 9.03 28.37 -3.18
N ASP A 48 10.32 28.49 -2.74
CA ASP A 48 11.47 27.86 -3.41
C ASP A 48 11.37 26.37 -3.38
N PHE A 49 10.88 25.55 -3.99
CA PHE A 49 10.64 24.10 -3.93
C PHE A 49 9.27 23.67 -3.39
N GLY A 50 8.41 24.64 -3.03
CA GLY A 50 7.11 24.32 -2.49
C GLY A 50 7.18 23.60 -1.12
N ASN A 51 6.04 23.20 -0.63
CA ASN A 51 5.90 22.32 0.52
C ASN A 51 5.78 20.86 0.06
N ILE A 52 6.72 20.40 -0.75
CA ILE A 52 6.70 19.08 -1.39
C ILE A 52 6.85 17.95 -0.37
N ASN A 53 6.38 16.78 -0.74
CA ASN A 53 6.58 15.56 0.05
C ASN A 53 8.02 15.03 -0.13
N TRP A 54 8.93 15.53 0.70
CA TRP A 54 10.34 15.13 0.67
C TRP A 54 10.55 13.65 1.02
N GLY A 55 9.70 13.08 1.88
CA GLY A 55 9.76 11.64 2.19
C GLY A 55 9.47 10.80 0.97
N ASN A 56 8.55 11.23 0.14
CA ASN A 56 8.18 10.55 -1.10
C ASN A 56 9.29 10.66 -2.17
N LEU A 57 9.95 11.79 -2.24
CA LEU A 57 11.10 12.03 -3.10
C LEU A 57 12.24 11.05 -2.77
N LEU A 58 12.55 10.86 -1.49
CA LEU A 58 13.57 9.91 -1.04
C LEU A 58 13.23 8.46 -1.44
N ASN A 59 11.95 8.12 -1.47
CA ASN A 59 11.46 6.79 -1.85
C ASN A 59 11.35 6.59 -3.37
N ALA A 60 11.25 7.66 -4.15
CA ALA A 60 11.05 7.57 -5.59
C ALA A 60 12.19 6.76 -6.24
N PRO A 61 11.90 5.82 -7.13
CA PRO A 61 12.93 5.00 -7.77
C PRO A 61 13.84 5.83 -8.65
N ARG A 62 15.04 5.31 -8.89
CA ARG A 62 16.03 5.95 -9.77
C ARG A 62 15.72 5.80 -11.26
N GLY A 63 14.70 5.02 -11.59
CA GLY A 63 14.28 4.76 -12.96
C GLY A 63 13.92 6.02 -13.73
N PRO A 64 13.89 5.94 -15.07
CA PRO A 64 13.85 7.11 -15.95
C PRO A 64 12.62 8.01 -15.74
N ALA A 65 11.53 7.45 -15.22
CA ALA A 65 10.31 8.21 -15.00
C ALA A 65 10.39 9.18 -13.80
N TYR A 66 11.15 8.83 -12.75
CA TYR A 66 11.19 9.62 -11.52
C TYR A 66 12.54 10.30 -11.29
N GLY A 67 13.64 9.61 -11.54
CA GLY A 67 14.99 10.12 -11.26
C GLY A 67 15.24 10.38 -9.77
N GLY A 68 14.51 9.68 -8.89
CA GLY A 68 14.55 9.87 -7.44
C GLY A 68 15.77 9.22 -6.77
N ASP A 69 15.78 9.25 -5.44
CA ASP A 69 16.92 8.77 -4.63
C ASP A 69 16.94 7.26 -4.41
N GLY A 70 15.76 6.59 -4.45
CA GLY A 70 15.62 5.15 -4.31
C GLY A 70 15.99 4.61 -2.93
N PHE A 71 15.67 5.36 -1.87
CA PHE A 71 15.81 4.94 -0.47
C PHE A 71 14.56 4.23 0.06
N HIS A 72 14.57 3.85 1.34
CA HIS A 72 13.48 3.21 2.09
C HIS A 72 12.89 2.01 1.34
N ARG A 73 13.74 1.13 0.92
CA ARG A 73 13.37 0.02 0.04
C ARG A 73 12.72 -1.13 0.81
N PRO A 74 11.70 -1.78 0.23
CA PRO A 74 11.12 -2.98 0.79
C PRO A 74 12.17 -4.11 0.91
N SER A 75 12.16 -4.79 2.05
CA SER A 75 13.00 -5.97 2.25
C SER A 75 12.41 -7.21 1.57
N GLN A 76 13.25 -8.22 1.31
CA GLN A 76 12.79 -9.53 0.85
C GLN A 76 11.78 -10.16 1.81
N ASN A 77 12.00 -9.99 3.12
CA ASN A 77 11.10 -10.48 4.15
C ASN A 77 9.69 -9.87 4.00
N LEU A 78 9.60 -8.55 3.76
CA LEU A 78 8.32 -7.90 3.52
C LEU A 78 7.63 -8.44 2.26
N VAL A 79 8.38 -8.64 1.17
CA VAL A 79 7.82 -9.22 -0.07
C VAL A 79 7.27 -10.63 0.20
N ASN A 80 8.02 -11.46 0.90
CA ASN A 80 7.60 -12.82 1.24
C ASN A 80 6.36 -12.84 2.14
N ALA A 81 6.17 -11.84 3.01
CA ALA A 81 5.01 -11.74 3.89
C ALA A 81 3.66 -11.56 3.15
N TYR A 82 3.70 -11.24 1.86
CA TYR A 82 2.50 -11.22 1.01
C TYR A 82 2.14 -12.57 0.40
N LYS A 83 2.92 -13.62 0.62
CA LYS A 83 2.52 -14.98 0.18
C LYS A 83 1.29 -15.44 0.95
N VAL A 84 0.41 -16.11 0.23
CA VAL A 84 -0.83 -16.65 0.80
C VAL A 84 -0.97 -18.13 0.48
N ASP A 85 -1.82 -18.82 1.20
CA ASP A 85 -2.22 -20.19 0.91
C ASP A 85 -3.27 -20.25 -0.23
N GLY A 86 -3.74 -21.45 -0.56
CA GLY A 86 -4.76 -21.66 -1.58
C GLY A 86 -6.14 -21.07 -1.26
N ASN A 87 -6.36 -20.59 -0.03
CA ASN A 87 -7.55 -19.88 0.38
C ASN A 87 -7.33 -18.35 0.45
N GLY A 88 -6.17 -17.88 0.03
CA GLY A 88 -5.81 -16.47 0.09
C GLY A 88 -5.48 -15.97 1.49
N LEU A 89 -5.17 -16.85 2.46
CA LEU A 89 -4.79 -16.47 3.82
C LEU A 89 -3.26 -16.40 3.99
N PRO A 90 -2.74 -15.48 4.84
CA PRO A 90 -1.31 -15.31 5.04
C PRO A 90 -0.61 -16.57 5.56
N LEU A 91 0.60 -16.82 5.07
CA LEU A 91 1.47 -17.94 5.51
C LEU A 91 2.31 -17.52 6.72
N PHE A 92 1.72 -17.35 7.89
CA PHE A 92 2.38 -16.78 9.07
C PHE A 92 3.71 -17.47 9.46
N ASP A 93 3.75 -18.81 9.47
CA ASP A 93 4.91 -19.56 9.94
C ASP A 93 5.89 -19.92 8.82
N THR A 94 5.44 -19.89 7.57
CA THR A 94 6.20 -20.42 6.43
C THR A 94 6.53 -19.40 5.36
N PHE A 95 5.99 -18.18 5.44
CA PHE A 95 6.13 -17.16 4.38
C PHE A 95 7.58 -16.90 3.98
N ASN A 96 8.52 -16.98 4.90
CA ASN A 96 9.93 -16.64 4.68
C ASN A 96 10.84 -17.86 4.45
N GLN A 97 10.28 -19.06 4.25
CA GLN A 97 11.06 -20.27 3.94
C GLN A 97 11.58 -20.26 2.47
N SER A 98 10.94 -19.52 1.60
CA SER A 98 11.36 -19.29 0.21
C SER A 98 10.98 -17.90 -0.24
N ASN A 99 11.72 -17.35 -1.21
CA ASN A 99 11.34 -16.10 -1.86
C ASN A 99 10.13 -16.27 -2.75
N VAL A 100 9.36 -15.18 -2.93
CA VAL A 100 8.25 -15.16 -3.89
C VAL A 100 8.78 -15.46 -5.29
N SER A 101 8.17 -16.45 -5.94
CA SER A 101 8.48 -16.90 -7.30
C SER A 101 7.30 -16.60 -8.24
N GLU A 102 7.55 -16.67 -9.54
CA GLU A 102 6.49 -16.58 -10.54
C GLU A 102 5.46 -17.70 -10.33
N GLY A 103 4.17 -17.33 -10.36
CA GLY A 103 3.05 -18.24 -10.13
C GLY A 103 2.69 -18.49 -8.66
N ASP A 104 3.51 -18.08 -7.70
CA ASP A 104 3.14 -18.16 -6.28
C ASP A 104 1.88 -17.34 -6.01
N PRO A 105 0.92 -17.85 -5.22
CA PRO A 105 -0.22 -17.05 -4.81
C PRO A 105 0.22 -15.94 -3.85
N VAL A 106 -0.16 -14.71 -4.17
CA VAL A 106 0.20 -13.51 -3.41
C VAL A 106 -1.00 -12.60 -3.20
N ASP A 107 -1.01 -11.91 -2.08
CA ASP A 107 -1.98 -10.86 -1.79
C ASP A 107 -1.85 -9.73 -2.83
N PRO A 108 -2.95 -9.26 -3.45
CA PRO A 108 -2.90 -8.23 -4.51
C PRO A 108 -2.29 -6.91 -4.04
N ARG A 109 -2.28 -6.62 -2.74
CA ARG A 109 -1.65 -5.43 -2.18
C ARG A 109 -0.13 -5.40 -2.38
N LEU A 110 0.51 -6.55 -2.59
CA LEU A 110 1.95 -6.64 -2.87
C LEU A 110 2.33 -5.68 -4.00
N ASP A 111 1.69 -5.81 -5.14
CA ASP A 111 2.08 -5.09 -6.34
C ASP A 111 1.50 -3.67 -6.45
N HIS A 112 0.60 -3.30 -5.55
CA HIS A 112 0.25 -1.90 -5.30
C HIS A 112 1.30 -1.16 -4.47
N PHE A 113 2.00 -1.86 -3.57
CA PHE A 113 2.89 -1.25 -2.58
C PHE A 113 4.37 -1.38 -2.92
N ILE A 114 4.74 -2.44 -3.64
CA ILE A 114 6.13 -2.81 -3.91
C ILE A 114 6.34 -2.96 -5.42
N GLY A 115 7.36 -2.29 -5.95
CA GLY A 115 7.87 -2.54 -7.29
C GLY A 115 8.73 -3.80 -7.28
N ARG A 116 8.31 -4.80 -8.07
CA ARG A 116 9.03 -6.06 -8.29
C ARG A 116 9.46 -6.18 -9.75
N PRO A 117 10.66 -6.72 -10.05
CA PRO A 117 11.09 -6.94 -11.43
C PRO A 117 10.06 -7.75 -12.22
N GLY A 118 9.76 -7.32 -13.44
CA GLY A 118 8.80 -7.98 -14.33
C GLY A 118 7.33 -7.62 -14.12
N ILE A 119 6.98 -6.88 -13.06
CA ILE A 119 5.60 -6.45 -12.78
C ILE A 119 5.39 -5.01 -13.26
N PRO A 120 4.24 -4.68 -13.87
CA PRO A 120 3.89 -3.32 -14.25
C PRO A 120 3.97 -2.36 -13.08
N TRP A 121 4.60 -1.20 -13.31
CA TRP A 121 4.84 -0.26 -12.22
C TRP A 121 3.54 0.27 -11.65
N LYS A 122 2.78 0.94 -12.46
CA LYS A 122 1.41 1.41 -12.16
C LYS A 122 0.65 1.48 -13.48
N SER A 123 -0.65 1.37 -13.44
CA SER A 123 -1.51 1.38 -14.63
C SER A 123 -1.37 2.61 -15.53
N PHE A 124 -0.82 3.69 -15.02
CA PHE A 124 -0.67 4.96 -15.74
C PHE A 124 0.68 5.14 -16.45
N THR A 125 1.67 4.26 -16.22
CA THR A 125 3.03 4.47 -16.76
C THR A 125 3.35 3.63 -17.99
N GLU A 126 2.55 2.62 -18.29
CA GLU A 126 2.84 1.61 -19.32
C GLU A 126 4.27 1.03 -19.22
N SER A 127 4.81 1.00 -18.02
CA SER A 127 6.19 0.60 -17.76
C SER A 127 6.23 -0.60 -16.82
N VAL A 128 7.00 -1.60 -17.21
CA VAL A 128 7.33 -2.74 -16.35
C VAL A 128 8.53 -2.35 -15.47
N TYR A 129 8.42 -2.60 -14.17
CA TYR A 129 9.51 -2.34 -13.25
C TYR A 129 10.71 -3.23 -13.58
N ASN A 130 11.86 -2.60 -13.66
CA ASN A 130 13.12 -3.26 -13.89
C ASN A 130 14.07 -3.01 -12.71
N GLU A 131 14.86 -4.00 -12.34
CA GLU A 131 15.80 -3.90 -11.21
C GLU A 131 16.87 -2.80 -11.40
N SER A 132 17.12 -2.37 -12.65
CA SER A 132 18.00 -1.22 -12.92
C SER A 132 17.47 0.10 -12.34
N TRP A 133 16.17 0.17 -12.00
CA TRP A 133 15.58 1.31 -11.27
C TRP A 133 15.99 1.32 -9.80
N ALA A 134 16.53 0.21 -9.33
CA ALA A 134 16.96 0.07 -7.96
C ALA A 134 18.30 0.77 -7.72
N ARG A 135 18.40 1.48 -6.59
CA ARG A 135 19.67 2.02 -6.11
C ARG A 135 20.52 0.88 -5.53
N ASN A 136 21.77 0.75 -5.96
CA ASN A 136 22.73 -0.21 -5.42
C ASN A 136 22.12 -1.63 -5.20
N LEU A 137 21.77 -2.26 -6.31
CA LEU A 137 21.05 -3.54 -6.36
C LEU A 137 21.67 -4.64 -5.47
N GLN A 138 23.01 -4.72 -5.46
CA GLN A 138 23.72 -5.77 -4.71
C GLN A 138 23.59 -5.61 -3.19
N GLU A 139 23.49 -4.37 -2.71
CA GLU A 139 23.41 -4.09 -1.28
C GLU A 139 21.96 -4.11 -0.78
N TYR A 140 21.04 -3.55 -1.56
CA TYR A 140 19.67 -3.29 -1.09
C TYR A 140 18.59 -4.14 -1.79
N GLY A 141 18.99 -5.03 -2.71
CA GLY A 141 18.08 -5.90 -3.44
C GLY A 141 17.29 -5.20 -4.55
N PRO A 142 16.36 -5.91 -5.24
CA PRO A 142 15.75 -5.45 -6.47
C PRO A 142 14.46 -4.63 -6.30
N TYR A 143 13.92 -4.49 -5.09
CA TYR A 143 12.60 -3.91 -4.88
C TYR A 143 12.62 -2.38 -4.77
N ALA A 144 11.49 -1.73 -5.03
CA ALA A 144 11.30 -0.30 -4.83
C ALA A 144 10.00 0.01 -4.08
N ALA A 145 10.00 1.10 -3.31
CA ALA A 145 8.79 1.62 -2.70
C ALA A 145 7.86 2.16 -3.80
N LYS A 146 6.62 1.65 -3.85
CA LYS A 146 5.64 1.98 -4.89
C LYS A 146 4.39 2.66 -4.33
N LYS A 147 4.07 2.38 -3.08
CA LYS A 147 2.80 2.74 -2.42
C LYS A 147 2.42 4.21 -2.60
N TYR A 148 3.32 5.13 -2.29
CA TYR A 148 3.08 6.57 -2.33
C TYR A 148 3.61 7.24 -3.60
N GLN A 149 4.01 6.49 -4.62
CA GLN A 149 4.43 7.06 -5.89
C GLN A 149 3.20 7.34 -6.75
N ILE A 150 3.10 8.57 -7.25
CA ILE A 150 2.02 8.99 -8.16
C ILE A 150 2.50 8.96 -9.61
N ASP A 151 1.63 9.25 -10.55
CA ASP A 151 1.99 9.36 -11.96
C ASP A 151 3.10 10.42 -12.15
N PRO A 152 4.27 10.04 -12.66
CA PRO A 152 5.37 10.99 -12.87
C PRO A 152 5.05 12.10 -13.87
N ASN A 153 4.04 11.93 -14.72
CA ASN A 153 3.60 12.93 -15.68
C ASN A 153 2.40 13.76 -15.18
N SER A 154 1.98 13.56 -13.93
CA SER A 154 0.83 14.28 -13.40
C SER A 154 1.17 15.73 -13.05
N GLN A 155 0.13 16.59 -13.05
CA GLN A 155 0.25 17.99 -12.59
C GLN A 155 0.63 18.11 -11.10
N TYR A 156 0.63 17.01 -10.35
CA TYR A 156 0.96 16.93 -8.92
C TYR A 156 2.42 16.58 -8.67
N MET A 157 3.21 16.38 -9.72
CA MET A 157 4.65 16.14 -9.66
C MET A 157 5.42 17.43 -9.93
N VAL A 158 6.55 17.58 -9.25
CA VAL A 158 7.51 18.66 -9.53
C VAL A 158 8.14 18.39 -10.90
N THR A 159 8.19 19.41 -11.75
CA THR A 159 8.89 19.37 -13.03
C THR A 159 10.37 19.74 -12.81
N GLY A 160 11.27 18.81 -13.10
CA GLY A 160 12.70 19.02 -12.91
C GLY A 160 13.18 18.67 -11.50
N TRP A 161 14.19 19.39 -11.04
CA TRP A 161 14.71 19.20 -9.67
C TRP A 161 13.82 19.91 -8.63
N PRO A 162 13.53 19.31 -7.47
CA PRO A 162 13.93 17.97 -7.03
C PRO A 162 13.06 16.86 -7.64
N TRP A 163 13.72 15.98 -8.41
CA TRP A 163 13.02 14.90 -9.12
C TRP A 163 12.34 13.91 -8.16
N GLY A 164 11.14 13.48 -8.53
CA GLY A 164 10.34 12.57 -7.70
C GLY A 164 9.55 13.26 -6.58
N GLY A 165 9.67 14.57 -6.44
CA GLY A 165 8.87 15.35 -5.50
C GLY A 165 7.42 15.49 -5.97
N SER A 166 6.48 15.49 -5.04
CA SER A 166 5.05 15.60 -5.34
C SER A 166 4.28 16.34 -4.25
N SER A 167 3.05 16.72 -4.55
CA SER A 167 2.11 17.28 -3.57
C SER A 167 1.27 16.21 -2.87
N LEU A 168 1.56 14.93 -3.04
CA LEU A 168 0.80 13.88 -2.35
C LEU A 168 0.93 14.03 -0.84
N ASN A 169 -0.18 14.18 -0.15
CA ASN A 169 -0.24 14.28 1.30
C ASN A 169 0.24 13.00 1.98
N TRP A 170 0.84 13.14 3.14
CA TRP A 170 1.28 12.00 3.94
C TRP A 170 0.23 11.65 5.00
N PRO A 171 -0.54 10.56 4.83
CA PRO A 171 -1.53 10.16 5.80
C PRO A 171 -0.85 9.57 7.05
N LEU A 172 -0.99 10.27 8.18
CA LEU A 172 -0.52 9.80 9.48
C LEU A 172 -1.52 8.88 10.17
N LEU A 173 -2.82 9.10 9.89
CA LEU A 173 -3.89 8.33 10.51
C LEU A 173 -5.02 8.11 9.51
N LYS A 174 -5.37 6.85 9.29
CA LYS A 174 -6.45 6.41 8.40
C LYS A 174 -7.49 5.59 9.16
N TYR A 175 -8.70 5.61 8.67
CA TYR A 175 -9.81 4.86 9.27
C TYR A 175 -9.55 3.34 9.30
N SER A 176 -8.89 2.79 8.29
CA SER A 176 -8.45 1.39 8.27
C SER A 176 -7.55 1.01 9.45
N GLU A 177 -6.71 1.93 9.93
CA GLU A 177 -5.87 1.70 11.12
C GLU A 177 -6.70 1.67 12.40
N VAL A 178 -7.71 2.54 12.49
CA VAL A 178 -8.63 2.55 13.65
C VAL A 178 -9.42 1.24 13.74
N LEU A 179 -9.85 0.69 12.60
CA LEU A 179 -10.52 -0.62 12.56
C LEU A 179 -9.59 -1.73 13.06
N LEU A 180 -8.33 -1.74 12.62
CA LEU A 180 -7.34 -2.71 13.08
C LEU A 180 -6.97 -2.55 14.54
N TRP A 181 -6.83 -1.33 15.05
CA TRP A 181 -6.61 -1.10 16.49
C TRP A 181 -7.79 -1.54 17.35
N LYS A 182 -9.04 -1.38 16.85
CA LYS A 182 -10.21 -1.95 17.53
C LYS A 182 -10.13 -3.49 17.54
N ALA A 183 -9.80 -4.10 16.41
CA ALA A 183 -9.67 -5.56 16.32
C ALA A 183 -8.58 -6.08 17.28
N GLU A 184 -7.40 -5.47 17.28
CA GLU A 184 -6.30 -5.80 18.20
C GLU A 184 -6.74 -5.64 19.67
N ALA A 185 -7.37 -4.53 20.03
CA ALA A 185 -7.85 -4.30 21.39
C ALA A 185 -8.87 -5.34 21.84
N LEU A 186 -9.78 -5.78 20.96
CA LEU A 186 -10.77 -6.83 21.26
C LEU A 186 -10.08 -8.18 21.46
N ILE A 187 -9.08 -8.51 20.64
CA ILE A 187 -8.27 -9.74 20.75
C ILE A 187 -7.52 -9.75 22.09
N GLU A 188 -6.81 -8.69 22.41
CA GLU A 188 -6.02 -8.60 23.66
C GLU A 188 -6.91 -8.67 24.93
N LEU A 189 -8.12 -8.16 24.83
CA LEU A 189 -9.11 -8.24 25.91
C LEU A 189 -9.87 -9.58 25.94
N ASN A 190 -9.69 -10.43 24.95
CA ASN A 190 -10.46 -11.65 24.72
C ASN A 190 -11.99 -11.38 24.74
N GLN A 191 -12.41 -10.34 24.02
CA GLN A 191 -13.81 -9.88 23.94
C GLN A 191 -14.25 -9.78 22.47
N ASP A 192 -15.49 -10.11 22.19
CA ASP A 192 -16.14 -9.93 20.88
C ASP A 192 -15.25 -10.35 19.68
N LEU A 193 -14.62 -11.51 19.76
CA LEU A 193 -13.64 -12.01 18.81
C LEU A 193 -14.20 -12.11 17.37
N ASP A 194 -15.49 -12.39 17.23
CA ASP A 194 -16.16 -12.36 15.92
C ASP A 194 -16.21 -10.95 15.33
N VAL A 195 -16.35 -9.93 16.16
CA VAL A 195 -16.27 -8.53 15.72
C VAL A 195 -14.84 -8.21 15.28
N ALA A 196 -13.84 -8.62 16.05
CA ALA A 196 -12.44 -8.44 15.68
C ALA A 196 -12.13 -9.08 14.33
N ARG A 197 -12.54 -10.34 14.14
CA ARG A 197 -12.40 -11.05 12.87
C ARG A 197 -13.09 -10.32 11.72
N GLN A 198 -14.31 -9.82 11.91
CA GLN A 198 -15.04 -9.09 10.88
C GLN A 198 -14.33 -7.80 10.48
N LEU A 199 -13.82 -7.02 11.43
CA LEU A 199 -13.04 -5.80 11.13
C LEU A 199 -11.79 -6.09 10.27
N ILE A 200 -11.11 -7.20 10.53
CA ILE A 200 -9.98 -7.65 9.70
C ILE A 200 -10.49 -8.06 8.31
N ASN A 201 -11.60 -8.79 8.24
CA ASN A 201 -12.19 -9.24 6.99
C ASN A 201 -12.68 -8.07 6.13
N ASP A 202 -13.28 -7.04 6.71
CA ASP A 202 -13.73 -5.84 5.98
C ASP A 202 -12.57 -5.19 5.18
N ILE A 203 -11.38 -5.15 5.79
CA ILE A 203 -10.16 -4.62 5.13
C ILE A 203 -9.67 -5.57 4.03
N ARG A 204 -9.79 -6.88 4.24
CA ARG A 204 -9.39 -7.90 3.26
C ARG A 204 -10.37 -7.92 2.09
N GLU A 205 -11.66 -7.89 2.34
CA GLU A 205 -12.72 -7.81 1.33
C GLU A 205 -12.59 -6.54 0.48
N ARG A 206 -12.28 -5.40 1.11
CA ARG A 206 -11.99 -4.17 0.37
C ARG A 206 -10.81 -4.36 -0.59
N ALA A 207 -9.75 -5.05 -0.16
CA ALA A 207 -8.60 -5.31 -1.01
C ALA A 207 -8.92 -6.29 -2.16
N ASP A 208 -9.76 -7.30 -1.91
CA ASP A 208 -10.27 -8.24 -2.91
C ASP A 208 -11.12 -7.54 -3.98
N ASN A 209 -11.97 -6.63 -3.55
CA ASN A 209 -12.85 -5.85 -4.42
C ASN A 209 -12.14 -4.68 -5.14
N SER A 210 -10.88 -4.44 -4.84
CA SER A 210 -10.10 -3.38 -5.49
C SER A 210 -9.47 -3.87 -6.80
N PRO A 211 -9.25 -2.97 -7.79
CA PRO A 211 -8.51 -3.35 -8.99
C PRO A 211 -7.15 -3.94 -8.65
N VAL A 212 -6.78 -5.01 -9.31
CA VAL A 212 -5.43 -5.60 -9.24
C VAL A 212 -4.49 -4.93 -10.26
N VAL A 213 -3.19 -5.16 -10.13
CA VAL A 213 -2.23 -4.75 -11.16
C VAL A 213 -2.38 -5.71 -12.35
N THR A 214 -2.58 -5.16 -13.54
CA THR A 214 -2.75 -5.93 -14.79
C THR A 214 -1.51 -5.82 -15.67
N GLU A 215 -1.34 -6.78 -16.56
CA GLU A 215 -0.31 -6.73 -17.61
C GLU A 215 -0.53 -5.53 -18.54
N ILE A 216 0.55 -5.03 -19.12
CA ILE A 216 0.46 -3.92 -20.07
C ILE A 216 -0.19 -4.39 -21.37
N GLY A 217 -1.22 -3.66 -21.79
CA GLY A 217 -1.90 -3.91 -23.06
C GLY A 217 -3.01 -4.97 -23.00
N ASN A 218 -3.27 -5.54 -21.84
CA ASN A 218 -4.41 -6.43 -21.60
C ASN A 218 -4.91 -6.32 -20.16
N ASP A 219 -6.05 -6.93 -19.86
CA ASP A 219 -6.68 -6.90 -18.53
C ASP A 219 -6.34 -8.14 -17.69
N GLN A 220 -5.31 -8.92 -18.07
CA GLN A 220 -4.93 -10.08 -17.28
C GLN A 220 -4.15 -9.66 -16.03
N PRO A 221 -4.39 -10.30 -14.87
CA PRO A 221 -3.60 -10.04 -13.67
C PRO A 221 -2.11 -10.28 -13.90
N ALA A 222 -1.27 -9.36 -13.46
CA ALA A 222 0.18 -9.42 -13.62
C ALA A 222 0.86 -10.47 -12.71
N ALA A 223 0.13 -11.07 -11.77
CA ALA A 223 0.59 -12.16 -10.91
C ALA A 223 -0.61 -13.00 -10.44
N ASN A 224 -0.34 -14.12 -9.79
CA ASN A 224 -1.37 -14.98 -9.21
C ASN A 224 -1.93 -14.36 -7.92
N TYR A 225 -2.77 -13.32 -8.06
CA TYR A 225 -3.37 -12.62 -6.93
C TYR A 225 -4.47 -13.45 -6.29
N GLN A 226 -4.35 -13.64 -4.98
CA GLN A 226 -5.34 -14.31 -4.15
C GLN A 226 -5.45 -13.59 -2.81
N ILE A 227 -6.67 -13.39 -2.34
CA ILE A 227 -6.93 -12.87 -1.00
C ILE A 227 -8.26 -13.45 -0.52
N GLY A 228 -8.30 -13.96 0.70
CA GLY A 228 -9.50 -14.54 1.29
C GLY A 228 -9.79 -13.94 2.67
N THR A 229 -10.95 -14.22 3.20
CA THR A 229 -11.39 -13.81 4.54
C THR A 229 -11.20 -14.94 5.55
N TYR A 230 -10.95 -14.58 6.79
CA TYR A 230 -10.87 -15.55 7.87
C TYR A 230 -12.24 -16.16 8.16
N PRO A 231 -12.39 -17.50 8.15
CA PRO A 231 -13.65 -18.17 8.45
C PRO A 231 -14.00 -18.01 9.94
N ALA A 232 -15.29 -18.13 10.25
CA ALA A 232 -15.76 -18.06 11.65
C ALA A 232 -15.28 -19.27 12.47
N SER A 233 -15.19 -20.46 11.84
CA SER A 233 -14.71 -21.68 12.48
C SER A 233 -13.20 -21.82 12.31
N GLY A 234 -12.51 -22.15 13.40
CA GLY A 234 -11.05 -22.40 13.37
C GLY A 234 -10.19 -21.14 13.30
N TRP A 235 -10.78 -19.96 13.50
CA TRP A 235 -10.02 -18.75 13.66
C TRP A 235 -9.37 -18.73 15.05
N ASN A 236 -8.05 -18.87 15.07
CA ASN A 236 -7.23 -18.78 16.28
C ASN A 236 -6.50 -17.43 16.27
N GLN A 237 -6.35 -16.86 17.45
CA GLN A 237 -5.67 -15.58 17.68
C GLN A 237 -4.16 -15.69 17.59
#